data_86e84fc8a83c3c34754db9c255699bd4
#
_entry.id   86e84fc8a83c3c34754db9c255699bd4
#
_cell.length_a   1.000
_cell.length_b   1.000
_cell.length_c   1.000
_cell.angle_alpha   90.00
_cell.angle_beta   90.00
_cell.angle_gamma   90.00
#
_symmetry.space_group_name_H-M   'P 1'
#
loop_
_entity.id
_entity.type
_entity.pdbx_description
1 polymer ?
#
loop_
_entity_poly.entity_id
_entity_poly.type
_entity_poly.pdbx_seq_one_letter_code
_entity_poly.pdbx_strand_id
1 'polypeptide(L)'
;PIAGPLGNRPVLRRVLRPVGAFFAVVVVAVAGFVLLTEVSVVEAAFWVIDPTSVELHFADHEGPERATKAFSILVRAGMVLSGLWIGETALSAAFGGQIREEFERVQTEREIDRLSGHVVICGYGIFGRTVAERLREGGRDVVAIERDAAEFERIDTDEVLAIRGDAREETTLQEAGIENAGVIVAAIDDSNANIQIAITASQLAPEVRVVVRVGDEMYESLARRAGADQVVIPEVASGERVTDELIAGAPSLE
;
A
#
# COMPACT_ATOMS: atom_id res chain seq x y z
N PRO A 1 -27.43 14.05 8.83
CA PRO A 1 -27.36 13.29 10.06
C PRO A 1 -26.64 11.98 9.77
N ILE A 2 -25.33 12.00 10.05
CA ILE A 2 -24.43 10.88 9.76
C ILE A 2 -23.90 10.42 11.12
N ALA A 3 -24.57 9.49 11.73
CA ALA A 3 -24.04 8.70 12.82
C ALA A 3 -24.16 7.22 12.44
N GLY A 4 -23.18 6.73 11.68
CA GLY A 4 -22.95 5.30 11.51
C GLY A 4 -22.25 4.74 12.76
N PRO A 5 -22.54 3.49 13.17
CA PRO A 5 -22.05 2.94 14.43
C PRO A 5 -20.52 2.83 14.40
N LEU A 6 -19.86 3.43 15.40
CA LEU A 6 -18.43 3.44 15.67
C LEU A 6 -17.79 2.02 15.81
N GLY A 7 -18.61 0.97 15.76
CA GLY A 7 -18.19 -0.41 16.02
C GLY A 7 -17.51 -1.17 14.88
N ASN A 8 -17.41 -0.61 13.66
CA ASN A 8 -16.96 -1.38 12.49
C ASN A 8 -15.66 -0.91 11.84
N ARG A 9 -14.85 -0.13 12.56
CA ARG A 9 -13.52 0.25 12.08
C ARG A 9 -12.49 -0.74 12.63
N PRO A 10 -11.83 -1.54 11.78
CA PRO A 10 -10.89 -2.58 12.22
C PRO A 10 -9.71 -2.01 13.03
N VAL A 11 -9.29 -0.79 12.72
CA VAL A 11 -8.23 -0.07 13.45
C VAL A 11 -8.67 0.24 14.89
N LEU A 12 -9.91 0.70 15.11
CA LEU A 12 -10.43 1.01 16.43
C LEU A 12 -10.48 -0.23 17.33
N ARG A 13 -10.86 -1.39 16.80
CA ARG A 13 -10.86 -2.67 17.55
C ARG A 13 -9.45 -3.14 17.91
N ARG A 14 -8.45 -2.89 17.09
CA ARG A 14 -7.04 -3.22 17.39
C ARG A 14 -6.52 -2.41 18.56
N VAL A 15 -6.83 -1.10 18.63
CA VAL A 15 -6.37 -0.22 19.72
C VAL A 15 -7.18 -0.46 21.01
N LEU A 16 -8.47 -0.74 20.92
CA LEU A 16 -9.31 -0.97 22.10
C LEU A 16 -8.91 -2.19 22.93
N ARG A 17 -8.35 -3.24 22.32
CA ARG A 17 -7.94 -4.46 23.03
C ARG A 17 -6.81 -4.21 24.03
N PRO A 18 -5.64 -3.65 23.66
CA PRO A 18 -4.57 -3.38 24.61
C PRO A 18 -4.93 -2.30 25.63
N VAL A 19 -5.70 -1.28 25.25
CA VAL A 19 -6.24 -0.28 26.18
C VAL A 19 -7.17 -0.93 27.20
N GLY A 20 -8.08 -1.80 26.77
CA GLY A 20 -8.95 -2.57 27.66
C GLY A 20 -8.16 -3.48 28.61
N ALA A 21 -7.10 -4.14 28.11
CA ALA A 21 -6.21 -4.97 28.94
C ALA A 21 -5.51 -4.11 30.02
N PHE A 22 -5.01 -2.94 29.68
CA PHE A 22 -4.38 -2.03 30.64
C PHE A 22 -5.36 -1.62 31.75
N PHE A 23 -6.57 -1.21 31.39
CA PHE A 23 -7.61 -0.86 32.37
C PHE A 23 -8.03 -2.06 33.22
N ALA A 24 -8.09 -3.27 32.66
CA ALA A 24 -8.37 -4.49 33.40
C ALA A 24 -7.27 -4.77 34.44
N VAL A 25 -6.00 -4.58 34.09
CA VAL A 25 -4.89 -4.71 35.04
C VAL A 25 -5.02 -3.71 36.18
N VAL A 26 -5.38 -2.44 35.88
CA VAL A 26 -5.57 -1.41 36.92
C VAL A 26 -6.74 -1.78 37.85
N VAL A 27 -7.86 -2.22 37.31
CA VAL A 27 -9.03 -2.64 38.11
C VAL A 27 -8.68 -3.84 39.01
N VAL A 28 -8.01 -4.85 38.45
CA VAL A 28 -7.55 -6.03 39.21
C VAL A 28 -6.55 -5.63 40.29
N ALA A 29 -5.65 -4.68 39.99
CA ALA A 29 -4.67 -4.16 40.95
C ALA A 29 -5.33 -3.51 42.14
N VAL A 30 -6.26 -2.56 41.90
CA VAL A 30 -6.99 -1.86 42.97
C VAL A 30 -7.81 -2.84 43.80
N ALA A 31 -8.56 -3.72 43.16
CA ALA A 31 -9.35 -4.74 43.85
C ALA A 31 -8.48 -5.70 44.68
N GLY A 32 -7.34 -6.14 44.14
CA GLY A 32 -6.41 -7.03 44.82
C GLY A 32 -5.77 -6.37 46.04
N PHE A 33 -5.35 -5.13 45.96
CA PHE A 33 -4.82 -4.42 47.12
C PHE A 33 -5.87 -4.24 48.21
N VAL A 34 -7.09 -3.81 47.87
CA VAL A 34 -8.20 -3.68 48.85
C VAL A 34 -8.48 -5.01 49.54
N LEU A 35 -8.53 -6.14 48.79
CA LEU A 35 -8.81 -7.46 49.35
C LEU A 35 -7.66 -8.04 50.20
N LEU A 36 -6.40 -7.72 49.87
CA LEU A 36 -5.24 -8.22 50.61
C LEU A 36 -4.92 -7.46 51.86
N THR A 37 -5.23 -6.14 51.91
CA THR A 37 -4.73 -5.26 52.99
C THR A 37 -5.84 -4.46 53.66
N GLU A 38 -7.09 -4.57 53.23
CA GLU A 38 -8.26 -3.84 53.75
C GLU A 38 -8.14 -2.30 53.67
N VAL A 39 -7.23 -1.80 52.84
CA VAL A 39 -7.04 -0.36 52.61
C VAL A 39 -8.20 0.23 51.81
N SER A 40 -8.34 1.55 51.84
CA SER A 40 -9.34 2.26 51.08
C SER A 40 -9.06 2.13 49.57
N VAL A 41 -10.13 2.21 48.71
CA VAL A 41 -9.98 2.21 47.25
C VAL A 41 -9.06 3.30 46.73
N VAL A 42 -9.07 4.47 47.39
CA VAL A 42 -8.20 5.60 47.04
C VAL A 42 -6.74 5.29 47.31
N GLU A 43 -6.45 4.69 48.46
CA GLU A 43 -5.10 4.27 48.84
C GLU A 43 -4.59 3.14 47.96
N ALA A 44 -5.42 2.12 47.67
CA ALA A 44 -5.11 1.06 46.72
C ALA A 44 -4.80 1.62 45.31
N ALA A 45 -5.57 2.60 44.82
CA ALA A 45 -5.31 3.27 43.55
C ALA A 45 -3.98 4.06 43.57
N PHE A 46 -3.63 4.66 44.70
CA PHE A 46 -2.37 5.35 44.87
C PHE A 46 -1.19 4.36 44.79
N TRP A 47 -1.32 3.18 45.37
CA TRP A 47 -0.29 2.12 45.32
C TRP A 47 -0.03 1.59 43.92
N VAL A 48 -1.00 1.68 43.04
CA VAL A 48 -0.80 1.33 41.60
C VAL A 48 0.18 2.31 40.95
N ILE A 49 0.11 3.57 41.33
CA ILE A 49 0.96 4.66 40.80
C ILE A 49 2.29 4.71 41.53
N ASP A 50 2.25 4.75 42.85
CA ASP A 50 3.43 4.82 43.72
C ASP A 50 3.67 3.51 44.53
N PRO A 51 4.65 2.74 44.09
CA PRO A 51 4.97 1.45 44.69
C PRO A 51 5.62 1.52 46.07
N THR A 52 6.24 2.65 46.38
CA THR A 52 6.91 2.81 47.66
C THR A 52 5.91 2.88 48.81
N SER A 53 4.68 3.27 48.50
CA SER A 53 3.58 3.32 49.46
C SER A 53 3.24 1.99 50.09
N VAL A 54 3.42 0.86 49.35
CA VAL A 54 3.23 -0.50 49.88
C VAL A 54 4.25 -0.80 50.99
N GLU A 55 5.49 -0.39 50.83
CA GLU A 55 6.54 -0.62 51.80
C GLU A 55 6.36 0.27 53.04
N LEU A 56 5.99 1.54 52.83
CA LEU A 56 5.70 2.47 53.94
C LEU A 56 4.51 2.03 54.78
N HIS A 57 3.46 1.47 54.13
CA HIS A 57 2.29 0.96 54.85
C HIS A 57 2.68 -0.17 55.83
N PHE A 58 3.51 -1.12 55.40
CA PHE A 58 3.93 -2.24 56.26
C PHE A 58 5.06 -1.89 57.22
N ALA A 59 5.61 -0.68 57.21
CA ALA A 59 6.49 -0.18 58.25
C ALA A 59 5.75 0.05 59.57
N ASP A 60 4.44 0.44 59.48
CA ASP A 60 3.63 0.79 60.61
C ASP A 60 2.44 -0.13 60.88
N HIS A 61 2.16 -1.08 59.94
CA HIS A 61 1.01 -2.00 60.01
C HIS A 61 1.43 -3.45 59.82
N GLU A 62 0.89 -4.33 60.62
CA GLU A 62 1.05 -5.77 60.43
C GLU A 62 0.09 -6.30 59.35
N GLY A 63 0.54 -7.31 58.56
CA GLY A 63 -0.29 -7.85 57.49
C GLY A 63 0.46 -8.76 56.55
N PRO A 64 -0.15 -9.17 55.43
CA PRO A 64 0.42 -10.09 54.42
C PRO A 64 1.44 -9.41 53.50
N GLU A 65 2.48 -8.79 54.10
CA GLU A 65 3.48 -7.96 53.36
C GLU A 65 4.08 -8.69 52.16
N ARG A 66 4.49 -9.96 52.32
CA ARG A 66 5.14 -10.72 51.22
C ARG A 66 4.18 -10.97 50.06
N ALA A 67 2.90 -11.28 50.34
CA ALA A 67 1.90 -11.51 49.33
C ALA A 67 1.57 -10.22 48.57
N THR A 68 1.45 -9.10 49.30
CA THR A 68 1.18 -7.78 48.71
C THR A 68 2.35 -7.30 47.84
N LYS A 69 3.60 -7.50 48.30
CA LYS A 69 4.80 -7.17 47.51
C LYS A 69 4.87 -8.02 46.24
N ALA A 70 4.60 -9.34 46.32
CA ALA A 70 4.58 -10.24 45.18
C ALA A 70 3.46 -9.83 44.18
N PHE A 71 2.27 -9.50 44.69
CA PHE A 71 1.15 -9.01 43.86
C PHE A 71 1.49 -7.68 43.18
N SER A 72 2.13 -6.76 43.88
CA SER A 72 2.62 -5.49 43.34
C SER A 72 3.59 -5.68 42.16
N ILE A 73 4.48 -6.68 42.22
CA ILE A 73 5.38 -7.02 41.12
C ILE A 73 4.60 -7.52 39.90
N LEU A 74 3.62 -8.42 40.11
CA LEU A 74 2.78 -8.94 39.02
C LEU A 74 1.95 -7.82 38.35
N VAL A 75 1.36 -6.94 39.16
CA VAL A 75 0.62 -5.76 38.66
C VAL A 75 1.50 -4.91 37.74
N ARG A 76 2.74 -4.63 38.15
CA ARG A 76 3.67 -3.84 37.35
C ARG A 76 4.09 -4.52 36.09
N ALA A 77 4.40 -5.81 36.15
CA ALA A 77 4.69 -6.57 34.95
C ALA A 77 3.51 -6.49 33.98
N GLY A 78 2.28 -6.65 34.47
CA GLY A 78 1.06 -6.49 33.66
C GLY A 78 0.90 -5.09 33.05
N MET A 79 1.18 -4.03 33.83
CA MET A 79 1.11 -2.65 33.34
C MET A 79 2.18 -2.37 32.27
N VAL A 80 3.42 -2.80 32.49
CA VAL A 80 4.51 -2.64 31.52
C VAL A 80 4.18 -3.37 30.21
N LEU A 81 3.77 -4.65 30.31
CA LEU A 81 3.42 -5.45 29.13
C LEU A 81 2.23 -4.87 28.36
N SER A 82 1.17 -4.42 29.05
CA SER A 82 0.02 -3.79 28.39
C SER A 82 0.37 -2.41 27.82
N GLY A 83 1.23 -1.64 28.48
CA GLY A 83 1.76 -0.37 27.98
C GLY A 83 2.61 -0.54 26.72
N LEU A 84 3.49 -1.54 26.69
CA LEU A 84 4.27 -1.92 25.50
C LEU A 84 3.36 -2.35 24.35
N TRP A 85 2.30 -3.11 24.65
CA TRP A 85 1.33 -3.51 23.64
C TRP A 85 0.54 -2.32 23.07
N ILE A 86 0.16 -1.34 23.92
CA ILE A 86 -0.45 -0.09 23.44
C ILE A 86 0.53 0.66 22.53
N GLY A 87 1.80 0.80 22.97
CA GLY A 87 2.83 1.49 22.20
C GLY A 87 3.07 0.84 20.83
N GLU A 88 3.21 -0.48 20.78
CA GLU A 88 3.37 -1.24 19.54
C GLU A 88 2.16 -1.07 18.61
N THR A 89 0.93 -1.17 19.17
CA THR A 89 -0.30 -1.01 18.38
C THR A 89 -0.44 0.41 17.83
N ALA A 90 -0.09 1.42 18.64
CA ALA A 90 -0.11 2.82 18.21
C ALA A 90 0.93 3.10 17.11
N LEU A 91 2.13 2.56 17.27
CA LEU A 91 3.21 2.68 16.28
C LEU A 91 2.84 1.98 14.98
N SER A 92 2.31 0.77 15.05
CA SER A 92 1.82 0.02 13.89
C SER A 92 0.65 0.73 13.20
N ALA A 93 -0.23 1.39 13.95
CA ALA A 93 -1.32 2.17 13.37
C ALA A 93 -0.86 3.46 12.69
N ALA A 94 0.21 4.08 13.21
CA ALA A 94 0.77 5.33 12.69
C ALA A 94 1.72 5.11 11.50
N PHE A 95 2.49 4.03 11.50
CA PHE A 95 3.60 3.82 10.56
C PHE A 95 3.53 2.47 9.81
N GLY A 96 2.65 1.53 10.21
CA GLY A 96 2.64 0.17 9.68
C GLY A 96 2.32 0.07 8.19
N GLY A 97 1.55 1.03 7.64
CA GLY A 97 1.30 1.14 6.20
C GLY A 97 2.56 1.55 5.43
N GLN A 98 3.22 2.61 5.88
CA GLN A 98 4.39 3.17 5.20
C GLN A 98 5.60 2.22 5.18
N ILE A 99 5.83 1.52 6.30
CA ILE A 99 6.95 0.56 6.39
C ILE A 99 6.70 -0.64 5.45
N ARG A 100 5.46 -1.10 5.36
CA ARG A 100 5.10 -2.22 4.49
C ARG A 100 5.20 -1.84 3.02
N GLU A 101 4.67 -0.68 2.63
CA GLU A 101 4.77 -0.17 1.25
C GLU A 101 6.23 -0.01 0.81
N GLU A 102 7.11 0.47 1.70
CA GLU A 102 8.54 0.64 1.39
C GLU A 102 9.25 -0.71 1.23
N PHE A 103 8.92 -1.72 2.06
CA PHE A 103 9.48 -3.06 1.89
C PHE A 103 9.01 -3.75 0.60
N GLU A 104 7.72 -3.64 0.26
CA GLU A 104 7.15 -4.18 -0.97
C GLU A 104 7.78 -3.50 -2.19
N ARG A 105 7.97 -2.18 -2.16
CA ARG A 105 8.65 -1.42 -3.21
C ARG A 105 10.08 -1.91 -3.45
N VAL A 106 10.91 -2.01 -2.40
CA VAL A 106 12.30 -2.49 -2.52
C VAL A 106 12.37 -3.91 -3.06
N GLN A 107 11.41 -4.77 -2.73
CA GLN A 107 11.35 -6.13 -3.26
C GLN A 107 11.00 -6.10 -4.75
N THR A 108 9.99 -5.33 -5.15
CA THR A 108 9.57 -5.16 -6.54
C THR A 108 10.71 -4.59 -7.41
N GLU A 109 11.41 -3.57 -6.94
CA GLU A 109 12.58 -3.00 -7.63
C GLU A 109 13.65 -4.08 -7.90
N ARG A 110 13.97 -4.92 -6.91
CA ARG A 110 14.94 -6.01 -7.07
C ARG A 110 14.48 -7.10 -8.06
N GLU A 111 13.20 -7.32 -8.18
CA GLU A 111 12.64 -8.25 -9.16
C GLU A 111 12.73 -7.65 -10.56
N ILE A 112 12.41 -6.35 -10.70
CA ILE A 112 12.52 -5.60 -11.96
C ILE A 112 13.99 -5.54 -12.43
N ASP A 113 14.95 -5.31 -11.55
CA ASP A 113 16.39 -5.27 -11.88
C ASP A 113 16.92 -6.56 -12.52
N ARG A 114 16.21 -7.70 -12.31
CA ARG A 114 16.57 -9.00 -12.91
C ARG A 114 15.99 -9.21 -14.29
N LEU A 115 15.01 -8.36 -14.68
CA LEU A 115 14.37 -8.48 -15.98
C LEU A 115 15.26 -7.91 -17.09
N SER A 116 15.10 -8.44 -18.28
CA SER A 116 15.76 -7.97 -19.50
C SER A 116 14.82 -8.15 -20.68
N GLY A 117 14.66 -7.10 -21.48
CA GLY A 117 13.77 -7.13 -22.63
C GLY A 117 12.28 -7.16 -22.28
N HIS A 118 11.93 -6.85 -21.03
CA HIS A 118 10.56 -6.75 -20.57
C HIS A 118 9.82 -5.55 -21.20
N VAL A 119 8.52 -5.48 -21.00
CA VAL A 119 7.67 -4.39 -21.51
C VAL A 119 7.24 -3.51 -20.33
N VAL A 120 7.55 -2.21 -20.40
CA VAL A 120 7.07 -1.19 -19.46
C VAL A 120 5.75 -0.60 -19.98
N ILE A 121 4.70 -0.63 -19.17
CA ILE A 121 3.38 -0.06 -19.50
C ILE A 121 3.10 1.12 -18.58
N CYS A 122 3.00 2.32 -19.15
CA CYS A 122 2.73 3.56 -18.44
C CYS A 122 1.24 3.88 -18.47
N GLY A 123 0.56 3.68 -17.34
CA GLY A 123 -0.89 3.76 -17.17
C GLY A 123 -1.58 2.40 -17.27
N TYR A 124 -2.31 2.03 -16.19
CA TYR A 124 -2.97 0.72 -16.09
C TYR A 124 -4.51 0.83 -16.16
N GLY A 125 -5.01 1.81 -16.91
CA GLY A 125 -6.42 1.90 -17.30
C GLY A 125 -6.83 0.76 -18.26
N ILE A 126 -8.02 0.85 -18.83
CA ILE A 126 -8.58 -0.22 -19.71
C ILE A 126 -7.60 -0.62 -20.80
N PHE A 127 -7.00 0.36 -21.51
CA PHE A 127 -6.07 0.08 -22.61
C PHE A 127 -4.79 -0.59 -22.11
N GLY A 128 -4.11 0.00 -21.11
CA GLY A 128 -2.85 -0.52 -20.58
C GLY A 128 -3.01 -1.93 -20.00
N ARG A 129 -4.07 -2.18 -19.23
CA ARG A 129 -4.37 -3.49 -18.68
C ARG A 129 -4.62 -4.53 -19.78
N THR A 130 -5.41 -4.21 -20.81
CA THR A 130 -5.64 -5.12 -21.92
C THR A 130 -4.34 -5.49 -22.63
N VAL A 131 -3.44 -4.53 -22.83
CA VAL A 131 -2.12 -4.78 -23.42
C VAL A 131 -1.27 -5.67 -22.52
N ALA A 132 -1.24 -5.39 -21.20
CA ALA A 132 -0.51 -6.17 -20.21
C ALA A 132 -0.95 -7.63 -20.18
N GLU A 133 -2.27 -7.88 -20.09
CA GLU A 133 -2.86 -9.22 -20.09
C GLU A 133 -2.45 -10.01 -21.32
N ARG A 134 -2.56 -9.41 -22.51
CA ARG A 134 -2.20 -10.09 -23.78
C ARG A 134 -0.72 -10.39 -23.89
N LEU A 135 0.15 -9.50 -23.44
CA LEU A 135 1.59 -9.70 -23.44
C LEU A 135 1.99 -10.83 -22.47
N ARG A 136 1.38 -10.89 -21.29
CA ARG A 136 1.60 -11.97 -20.33
C ARG A 136 1.10 -13.33 -20.84
N GLU A 137 -0.08 -13.38 -21.44
CA GLU A 137 -0.57 -14.58 -22.13
C GLU A 137 0.43 -15.08 -23.19
N GLY A 138 1.14 -14.15 -23.82
CA GLY A 138 2.24 -14.43 -24.76
C GLY A 138 3.59 -14.75 -24.09
N GLY A 139 3.66 -14.86 -22.78
CA GLY A 139 4.89 -15.18 -22.03
C GLY A 139 5.90 -14.02 -21.94
N ARG A 140 5.43 -12.77 -22.04
CA ARG A 140 6.29 -11.60 -21.90
C ARG A 140 6.23 -11.07 -20.48
N ASP A 141 7.40 -10.72 -19.93
CA ASP A 141 7.47 -10.00 -18.66
C ASP A 141 6.96 -8.56 -18.84
N VAL A 142 6.11 -8.13 -17.91
CA VAL A 142 5.48 -6.80 -17.94
C VAL A 142 5.70 -6.11 -16.60
N VAL A 143 6.11 -4.85 -16.69
CA VAL A 143 6.17 -3.91 -15.55
C VAL A 143 5.18 -2.78 -15.80
N ALA A 144 4.26 -2.55 -14.88
CA ALA A 144 3.28 -1.48 -14.98
C ALA A 144 3.67 -0.27 -14.12
N ILE A 145 3.41 0.92 -14.62
CA ILE A 145 3.51 2.16 -13.84
C ILE A 145 2.10 2.76 -13.76
N GLU A 146 1.63 2.98 -12.52
CA GLU A 146 0.33 3.59 -12.30
C GLU A 146 0.39 4.61 -11.16
N ARG A 147 -0.21 5.77 -11.37
CA ARG A 147 -0.21 6.88 -10.40
C ARG A 147 -1.41 6.84 -9.46
N ASP A 148 -2.58 6.46 -9.97
CA ASP A 148 -3.80 6.39 -9.16
C ASP A 148 -3.73 5.20 -8.19
N ALA A 149 -3.97 5.49 -6.91
CA ALA A 149 -3.87 4.47 -5.86
C ALA A 149 -4.89 3.33 -6.02
N ALA A 150 -6.10 3.64 -6.47
CA ALA A 150 -7.16 2.63 -6.60
C ALA A 150 -6.93 1.74 -7.83
N GLU A 151 -6.40 2.28 -8.91
CA GLU A 151 -6.00 1.49 -10.08
C GLU A 151 -4.74 0.66 -9.77
N PHE A 152 -3.77 1.22 -9.01
CA PHE A 152 -2.57 0.51 -8.58
C PHE A 152 -2.90 -0.72 -7.72
N GLU A 153 -3.80 -0.59 -6.73
CA GLU A 153 -4.24 -1.73 -5.90
C GLU A 153 -4.89 -2.88 -6.72
N ARG A 154 -5.41 -2.57 -7.92
CA ARG A 154 -5.95 -3.60 -8.82
C ARG A 154 -4.87 -4.40 -9.55
N ILE A 155 -3.69 -3.81 -9.76
CA ILE A 155 -2.57 -4.47 -10.44
C ILE A 155 -2.06 -5.65 -9.61
N ASP A 156 -2.04 -5.54 -8.28
CA ASP A 156 -1.61 -6.58 -7.35
C ASP A 156 -2.41 -7.89 -7.52
N THR A 157 -3.67 -7.80 -7.96
CA THR A 157 -4.51 -8.97 -8.24
C THR A 157 -4.17 -9.65 -9.57
N ASP A 158 -3.47 -8.98 -10.47
CA ASP A 158 -3.17 -9.45 -11.83
C ASP A 158 -1.76 -10.09 -11.95
N GLU A 159 -1.04 -10.21 -10.83
CA GLU A 159 0.33 -10.76 -10.77
C GLU A 159 1.32 -10.06 -11.73
N VAL A 160 1.18 -8.74 -11.89
CA VAL A 160 2.07 -7.87 -12.66
C VAL A 160 2.98 -7.11 -11.72
N LEU A 161 4.29 -7.06 -12.01
CA LEU A 161 5.19 -6.17 -11.28
C LEU A 161 4.79 -4.72 -11.55
N ALA A 162 4.64 -3.92 -10.49
CA ALA A 162 4.13 -2.57 -10.62
C ALA A 162 4.89 -1.55 -9.79
N ILE A 163 5.05 -0.36 -10.36
CA ILE A 163 5.59 0.83 -9.70
C ILE A 163 4.48 1.85 -9.55
N ARG A 164 4.29 2.34 -8.32
CA ARG A 164 3.37 3.44 -8.08
C ARG A 164 4.08 4.76 -8.27
N GLY A 165 3.78 5.48 -9.36
CA GLY A 165 4.43 6.76 -9.65
C GLY A 165 3.89 7.42 -10.90
N ASP A 166 4.42 8.60 -11.19
CA ASP A 166 4.11 9.31 -12.42
C ASP A 166 5.12 8.92 -13.51
N ALA A 167 4.65 8.23 -14.54
CA ALA A 167 5.51 7.75 -15.63
C ALA A 167 6.18 8.89 -16.46
N ARG A 168 5.83 10.15 -16.24
CA ARG A 168 6.51 11.29 -16.84
C ARG A 168 7.83 11.64 -16.16
N GLU A 169 8.04 11.12 -14.94
CA GLU A 169 9.25 11.35 -14.16
C GLU A 169 10.34 10.35 -14.53
N GLU A 170 11.56 10.83 -14.72
CA GLU A 170 12.72 10.00 -15.06
C GLU A 170 12.96 8.91 -14.00
N THR A 171 12.89 9.29 -12.73
CA THR A 171 13.07 8.36 -11.60
C THR A 171 12.10 7.18 -11.64
N THR A 172 10.84 7.44 -11.96
CA THR A 172 9.82 6.39 -12.05
C THR A 172 10.08 5.43 -13.23
N LEU A 173 10.55 5.94 -14.37
CA LEU A 173 10.94 5.10 -15.51
C LEU A 173 12.20 4.28 -15.19
N GLN A 174 13.16 4.84 -14.46
CA GLN A 174 14.36 4.12 -14.01
C GLN A 174 14.00 3.01 -13.03
N GLU A 175 13.12 3.27 -12.05
CA GLU A 175 12.59 2.26 -11.13
C GLU A 175 11.87 1.10 -11.87
N ALA A 176 11.22 1.40 -13.00
CA ALA A 176 10.61 0.39 -13.88
C ALA A 176 11.61 -0.34 -14.79
N GLY A 177 12.90 -0.09 -14.65
CA GLY A 177 13.97 -0.75 -15.40
C GLY A 177 14.00 -0.40 -16.88
N ILE A 178 13.66 0.85 -17.25
CA ILE A 178 13.57 1.31 -18.65
C ILE A 178 14.85 1.04 -19.45
N GLU A 179 16.03 1.12 -18.83
CA GLU A 179 17.33 0.92 -19.48
C GLU A 179 17.52 -0.53 -19.98
N ASN A 180 16.84 -1.50 -19.34
CA ASN A 180 16.88 -2.92 -19.70
C ASN A 180 15.59 -3.38 -20.40
N ALA A 181 14.62 -2.49 -20.60
CA ALA A 181 13.36 -2.80 -21.25
C ALA A 181 13.52 -2.93 -22.77
N GLY A 182 12.76 -3.84 -23.38
CA GLY A 182 12.71 -3.95 -24.83
C GLY A 182 11.68 -3.02 -25.46
N VAL A 183 10.61 -2.71 -24.74
CA VAL A 183 9.49 -1.89 -25.23
C VAL A 183 8.93 -1.06 -24.09
N ILE A 184 8.56 0.18 -24.38
CA ILE A 184 7.71 0.99 -23.53
C ILE A 184 6.41 1.32 -24.23
N VAL A 185 5.29 1.23 -23.54
CA VAL A 185 3.94 1.55 -24.01
C VAL A 185 3.38 2.69 -23.16
N ALA A 186 3.34 3.90 -23.71
CA ALA A 186 2.68 5.05 -23.09
C ALA A 186 1.17 4.92 -23.33
N ALA A 187 0.42 4.52 -22.30
CA ALA A 187 -0.96 4.02 -22.36
C ALA A 187 -1.96 4.88 -21.56
N ILE A 188 -1.52 6.04 -21.06
CA ILE A 188 -2.36 6.97 -20.28
C ILE A 188 -3.46 7.55 -21.18
N ASP A 189 -4.59 7.92 -20.59
CA ASP A 189 -5.73 8.51 -21.31
C ASP A 189 -5.56 10.03 -21.59
N ASP A 190 -4.29 10.43 -21.77
CA ASP A 190 -3.86 11.80 -22.08
C ASP A 190 -2.72 11.77 -23.10
N SER A 191 -3.00 12.22 -24.33
CA SER A 191 -2.01 12.25 -25.41
C SER A 191 -0.78 13.07 -25.08
N ASN A 192 -0.91 14.18 -24.35
CA ASN A 192 0.24 15.03 -23.99
C ASN A 192 1.12 14.34 -22.94
N ALA A 193 0.53 13.65 -21.96
CA ALA A 193 1.28 12.87 -21.00
C ALA A 193 2.05 11.74 -21.69
N ASN A 194 1.44 11.02 -22.63
CA ASN A 194 2.07 9.97 -23.40
C ASN A 194 3.24 10.47 -24.27
N ILE A 195 3.09 11.66 -24.85
CA ILE A 195 4.18 12.31 -25.62
C ILE A 195 5.34 12.71 -24.71
N GLN A 196 5.08 13.19 -23.48
CA GLN A 196 6.13 13.49 -22.50
C GLN A 196 6.87 12.22 -22.10
N ILE A 197 6.15 11.12 -21.84
CA ILE A 197 6.74 9.81 -21.55
C ILE A 197 7.65 9.36 -22.70
N ALA A 198 7.21 9.51 -23.96
CA ALA A 198 8.02 9.13 -25.12
C ALA A 198 9.33 9.91 -25.18
N ILE A 199 9.30 11.22 -24.91
CA ILE A 199 10.51 12.07 -24.89
C ILE A 199 11.46 11.57 -23.80
N THR A 200 10.98 11.38 -22.57
CA THR A 200 11.80 10.96 -21.45
C THR A 200 12.37 9.55 -21.68
N ALA A 201 11.55 8.62 -22.15
CA ALA A 201 11.99 7.25 -22.45
C ALA A 201 13.07 7.20 -23.53
N SER A 202 12.90 7.94 -24.63
CA SER A 202 13.90 8.00 -25.71
C SER A 202 15.23 8.62 -25.26
N GLN A 203 15.23 9.47 -24.24
CA GLN A 203 16.45 10.06 -23.67
C GLN A 203 17.16 9.09 -22.72
N LEU A 204 16.40 8.37 -21.88
CA LEU A 204 16.94 7.41 -20.92
C LEU A 204 17.41 6.11 -21.57
N ALA A 205 16.67 5.61 -22.55
CA ALA A 205 16.93 4.35 -23.22
C ALA A 205 16.76 4.51 -24.75
N PRO A 206 17.77 4.99 -25.49
CA PRO A 206 17.66 5.25 -26.93
C PRO A 206 17.33 4.02 -27.79
N GLU A 207 17.60 2.81 -27.29
CA GLU A 207 17.34 1.54 -28.00
C GLU A 207 15.97 0.94 -27.66
N VAL A 208 15.23 1.51 -26.68
CA VAL A 208 13.92 1.01 -26.32
C VAL A 208 12.91 1.33 -27.43
N ARG A 209 12.08 0.36 -27.79
CA ARG A 209 10.98 0.61 -28.71
C ARG A 209 9.84 1.35 -28.02
N VAL A 210 9.48 2.53 -28.52
CA VAL A 210 8.47 3.42 -27.93
C VAL A 210 7.15 3.30 -28.68
N VAL A 211 6.11 2.83 -27.98
CA VAL A 211 4.73 2.76 -28.48
C VAL A 211 3.91 3.81 -27.72
N VAL A 212 3.21 4.68 -28.47
CA VAL A 212 2.46 5.81 -27.89
C VAL A 212 0.99 5.71 -28.26
N ARG A 213 0.14 5.70 -27.26
CA ARG A 213 -1.30 5.89 -27.43
C ARG A 213 -1.62 7.39 -27.56
N VAL A 214 -2.41 7.76 -28.56
CA VAL A 214 -3.00 9.09 -28.68
C VAL A 214 -4.51 8.97 -28.93
N GLY A 215 -5.26 9.96 -28.51
CA GLY A 215 -6.72 9.96 -28.65
C GLY A 215 -7.21 10.55 -29.98
N ASP A 216 -6.33 11.18 -30.77
CA ASP A 216 -6.70 11.84 -32.02
C ASP A 216 -5.52 11.82 -33.00
N GLU A 217 -5.80 11.73 -34.30
CA GLU A 217 -4.80 11.73 -35.39
C GLU A 217 -3.94 12.99 -35.41
N MET A 218 -4.46 14.13 -34.94
CA MET A 218 -3.69 15.36 -34.87
C MET A 218 -2.41 15.27 -34.02
N TYR A 219 -2.36 14.33 -33.03
CA TYR A 219 -1.20 14.10 -32.19
C TYR A 219 -0.18 13.13 -32.81
N GLU A 220 -0.51 12.39 -33.88
CA GLU A 220 0.36 11.36 -34.44
C GLU A 220 1.73 11.93 -34.84
N SER A 221 1.73 13.02 -35.62
CA SER A 221 2.98 13.63 -36.07
C SER A 221 3.83 14.18 -34.93
N LEU A 222 3.22 14.61 -33.83
CA LEU A 222 3.89 15.09 -32.64
C LEU A 222 4.51 13.92 -31.84
N ALA A 223 3.75 12.85 -31.65
CA ALA A 223 4.23 11.63 -30.97
C ALA A 223 5.45 11.04 -31.72
N ARG A 224 5.40 10.94 -33.04
CA ARG A 224 6.54 10.47 -33.85
C ARG A 224 7.78 11.35 -33.69
N ARG A 225 7.63 12.67 -33.69
CA ARG A 225 8.74 13.61 -33.43
C ARG A 225 9.27 13.51 -31.99
N ALA A 226 8.44 13.08 -31.07
CA ALA A 226 8.81 12.84 -29.67
C ALA A 226 9.56 11.51 -29.44
N GLY A 227 9.79 10.72 -30.51
CA GLY A 227 10.50 9.46 -30.42
C GLY A 227 9.62 8.21 -30.47
N ALA A 228 8.33 8.33 -30.80
CA ALA A 228 7.48 7.16 -30.95
C ALA A 228 7.82 6.36 -32.22
N ASP A 229 8.17 5.10 -32.06
CA ASP A 229 8.33 4.14 -33.17
C ASP A 229 6.97 3.73 -33.73
N GLN A 230 5.98 3.64 -32.82
CA GLN A 230 4.61 3.29 -33.19
C GLN A 230 3.61 4.19 -32.45
N VAL A 231 2.62 4.66 -33.19
CA VAL A 231 1.48 5.40 -32.62
C VAL A 231 0.22 4.57 -32.77
N VAL A 232 -0.58 4.51 -31.71
CA VAL A 232 -1.84 3.77 -31.66
C VAL A 232 -2.97 4.75 -31.32
N ILE A 233 -4.02 4.71 -32.11
CA ILE A 233 -5.28 5.43 -31.88
C ILE A 233 -6.36 4.39 -31.70
N PRO A 234 -6.71 4.02 -30.46
CA PRO A 234 -7.60 2.88 -30.18
C PRO A 234 -8.97 3.04 -30.82
N GLU A 235 -9.48 4.26 -30.91
CA GLU A 235 -10.78 4.58 -31.48
C GLU A 235 -10.79 4.30 -33.00
N VAL A 236 -9.73 4.66 -33.72
CA VAL A 236 -9.59 4.37 -35.16
C VAL A 236 -9.42 2.88 -35.40
N ALA A 237 -8.49 2.24 -34.68
CA ALA A 237 -8.25 0.80 -34.80
C ALA A 237 -9.50 -0.03 -34.47
N SER A 238 -10.29 0.39 -33.49
CA SER A 238 -11.57 -0.27 -33.15
C SER A 238 -12.63 -0.06 -34.24
N GLY A 239 -12.71 1.14 -34.80
CA GLY A 239 -13.63 1.46 -35.91
C GLY A 239 -13.31 0.63 -37.17
N GLU A 240 -12.04 0.57 -37.55
CA GLU A 240 -11.60 -0.24 -38.71
C GLU A 240 -11.95 -1.70 -38.49
N ARG A 241 -11.66 -2.27 -37.33
CA ARG A 241 -11.96 -3.66 -37.03
C ARG A 241 -13.46 -3.97 -37.11
N VAL A 242 -14.32 -3.14 -36.54
CA VAL A 242 -15.78 -3.29 -36.64
C VAL A 242 -16.24 -3.23 -38.10
N THR A 243 -15.67 -2.31 -38.86
CA THR A 243 -16.02 -2.15 -40.29
C THR A 243 -15.61 -3.41 -41.09
N ASP A 244 -14.40 -3.95 -40.86
CA ASP A 244 -13.93 -5.14 -41.53
C ASP A 244 -14.80 -6.36 -41.18
N GLU A 245 -15.21 -6.52 -39.90
CA GLU A 245 -16.12 -7.59 -39.49
C GLU A 245 -17.51 -7.48 -40.16
N LEU A 246 -18.05 -6.27 -40.29
CA LEU A 246 -19.33 -6.01 -40.92
C LEU A 246 -19.27 -6.27 -42.43
N ILE A 247 -18.17 -5.90 -43.09
CA ILE A 247 -17.98 -6.14 -44.53
C ILE A 247 -17.78 -7.65 -44.80
N ALA A 248 -16.97 -8.32 -43.96
CA ALA A 248 -16.71 -9.75 -44.10
C ALA A 248 -17.95 -10.61 -43.79
N GLY A 249 -18.85 -10.14 -42.92
CA GLY A 249 -20.09 -10.82 -42.52
C GLY A 249 -21.32 -10.43 -43.36
N ALA A 250 -21.19 -9.49 -44.32
CA ALA A 250 -22.31 -9.09 -45.15
C ALA A 250 -22.70 -10.24 -46.11
N PRO A 251 -23.96 -10.74 -46.09
CA PRO A 251 -24.43 -11.67 -47.10
C PRO A 251 -24.29 -11.00 -48.46
N SER A 252 -23.67 -11.69 -49.42
CA SER A 252 -23.61 -11.26 -50.81
C SER A 252 -25.03 -10.95 -51.30
N LEU A 253 -25.31 -9.65 -51.48
CA LEU A 253 -26.54 -9.22 -52.15
C LEU A 253 -26.43 -9.61 -53.61
N GLU A 254 -26.96 -10.77 -53.95
CA GLU A 254 -27.32 -11.13 -55.34
C GLU A 254 -28.63 -10.43 -55.78
#